data_763af09130dd6cc63164cc83ba756617
#
_entry.id   763af09130dd6cc63164cc83ba756617
#
_cell.length_a   1.000
_cell.length_b   1.000
_cell.length_c   1.000
_cell.angle_alpha   90.00
_cell.angle_beta   90.00
_cell.angle_gamma   90.00
#
_symmetry.space_group_name_H-M   'P 1'
#
loop_
_entity.id
_entity.type
_entity.pdbx_description
1 polymer ?
#
loop_
_entity_poly.entity_id
_entity_poly.type
_entity_poly.pdbx_seq_one_letter_code
_entity_poly.pdbx_strand_id
1 'polypeptide(L)'
;MTYNFDEIIDRRNTNSENVEGWRPYIFHCGPERVFPYKDEEFIRMWVADMEFAVAPEILQAITDRVDRRILGYTLVYDKGYYEALRAWCESRYGWSFPKEQLTFSPGVIPALYQLTEDLVKPLNGKVLTMTPAYGFFLHACEYNGVELVTSPLREEGGRFSVDWEDFETKAADPDVKLLMLCNPHNPTGRIWTEDELRHMAAIIEKYRLWVVSDEIHCDLIRAGLHHTPMGKVMPDYDRLITCMSASKTFNLAGLMHSN
;
A
#
# COMPACT_ATOMS: atom_id res chain seq x y z
N MET A 1 -27.69 10.06 -1.52
CA MET A 1 -27.60 9.62 -2.94
C MET A 1 -27.53 8.10 -2.96
N THR A 2 -28.07 7.46 -3.99
CA THR A 2 -27.98 6.00 -4.14
C THR A 2 -26.85 5.73 -5.12
N TYR A 3 -25.83 4.95 -4.69
CA TYR A 3 -24.74 4.54 -5.57
C TYR A 3 -25.19 3.32 -6.39
N ASN A 4 -24.82 3.31 -7.66
CA ASN A 4 -25.11 2.17 -8.55
C ASN A 4 -23.86 1.29 -8.67
N PHE A 5 -23.86 0.17 -7.97
CA PHE A 5 -22.77 -0.83 -8.01
C PHE A 5 -22.99 -1.90 -9.09
N ASP A 6 -24.11 -1.85 -9.82
CA ASP A 6 -24.44 -2.78 -10.90
C ASP A 6 -24.13 -2.20 -12.28
N GLU A 7 -23.67 -0.95 -12.34
CA GLU A 7 -23.29 -0.28 -13.59
C GLU A 7 -22.07 -0.95 -14.21
N ILE A 8 -22.18 -1.34 -15.48
CA ILE A 8 -21.05 -1.89 -16.24
C ILE A 8 -20.37 -0.75 -16.98
N ILE A 9 -19.14 -0.43 -16.58
CA ILE A 9 -18.33 0.63 -17.18
C ILE A 9 -17.34 0.00 -18.16
N ASP A 10 -17.47 0.35 -19.45
CA ASP A 10 -16.52 -0.07 -20.46
C ASP A 10 -15.23 0.74 -20.38
N ARG A 11 -14.13 0.06 -20.05
CA ARG A 11 -12.80 0.67 -19.93
C ARG A 11 -11.86 0.30 -21.08
N ARG A 12 -12.38 -0.32 -22.15
CA ARG A 12 -11.59 -0.60 -23.36
C ARG A 12 -11.22 0.70 -24.08
N ASN A 13 -10.03 0.75 -24.63
CA ASN A 13 -9.44 1.92 -25.31
C ASN A 13 -9.30 3.16 -24.41
N THR A 14 -9.06 2.92 -23.12
CA THR A 14 -8.83 4.00 -22.13
C THR A 14 -7.43 3.95 -21.53
N ASN A 15 -6.55 3.08 -22.02
CA ASN A 15 -5.26 2.74 -21.41
C ASN A 15 -5.40 2.19 -19.97
N SER A 16 -6.52 1.54 -19.68
CA SER A 16 -6.73 0.90 -18.39
C SER A 16 -5.77 -0.27 -18.22
N GLU A 17 -4.85 -0.16 -17.25
CA GLU A 17 -3.87 -1.23 -16.94
C GLU A 17 -4.58 -2.56 -16.66
N ASN A 18 -5.65 -2.54 -15.89
CA ASN A 18 -6.44 -3.73 -15.56
C ASN A 18 -7.01 -4.41 -16.79
N VAL A 19 -7.50 -3.63 -17.77
CA VAL A 19 -8.22 -4.16 -18.94
C VAL A 19 -7.27 -4.49 -20.09
N GLU A 20 -6.25 -3.67 -20.32
CA GLU A 20 -5.41 -3.72 -21.52
C GLU A 20 -3.96 -4.15 -21.22
N GLY A 21 -3.50 -3.99 -19.97
CA GLY A 21 -2.12 -4.26 -19.59
C GLY A 21 -1.79 -5.73 -19.31
N TRP A 22 -2.75 -6.63 -19.24
CA TRP A 22 -2.53 -8.01 -18.80
C TRP A 22 -1.55 -8.80 -19.68
N ARG A 23 -1.51 -8.59 -21.00
CA ARG A 23 -0.59 -9.27 -21.89
C ARG A 23 0.87 -8.91 -21.60
N PRO A 24 1.28 -7.63 -21.63
CA PRO A 24 2.66 -7.27 -21.34
C PRO A 24 3.03 -7.46 -19.87
N TYR A 25 2.14 -7.16 -18.95
CA TYR A 25 2.46 -7.14 -17.52
C TYR A 25 2.40 -8.54 -16.87
N ILE A 26 1.35 -9.32 -17.14
CA ILE A 26 1.20 -10.65 -16.52
C ILE A 26 1.90 -11.75 -17.33
N PHE A 27 1.70 -11.73 -18.64
CA PHE A 27 2.21 -12.79 -19.50
C PHE A 27 3.52 -12.43 -20.23
N HIS A 28 4.03 -11.22 -20.02
CA HIS A 28 5.25 -10.71 -20.66
C HIS A 28 5.27 -11.00 -22.17
N CYS A 29 4.16 -10.75 -22.86
CA CYS A 29 3.98 -11.04 -24.28
C CYS A 29 3.27 -9.90 -25.01
N GLY A 30 3.40 -9.92 -26.34
CA GLY A 30 2.68 -9.01 -27.23
C GLY A 30 1.32 -9.54 -27.69
N PRO A 31 0.63 -8.79 -28.56
CA PRO A 31 -0.70 -9.14 -29.08
C PRO A 31 -0.67 -10.38 -29.97
N GLU A 32 0.51 -10.77 -30.48
CA GLU A 32 0.71 -11.94 -31.34
C GLU A 32 0.55 -13.27 -30.61
N ARG A 33 0.66 -13.29 -29.27
CA ARG A 33 0.50 -14.52 -28.50
C ARG A 33 -0.95 -14.97 -28.48
N VAL A 34 -1.20 -16.18 -28.97
CA VAL A 34 -2.52 -16.80 -28.97
C VAL A 34 -2.76 -17.54 -27.65
N PHE A 35 -3.91 -17.31 -27.06
CA PHE A 35 -4.40 -18.05 -25.88
C PHE A 35 -5.53 -18.98 -26.28
N PRO A 36 -5.80 -20.05 -25.50
CA PRO A 36 -6.92 -20.98 -25.78
C PRO A 36 -8.30 -20.38 -25.51
N TYR A 37 -8.34 -19.15 -24.97
CA TYR A 37 -9.54 -18.39 -24.62
C TYR A 37 -9.54 -17.05 -25.35
N LYS A 38 -10.73 -16.51 -25.61
CA LYS A 38 -10.87 -15.13 -26.10
C LYS A 38 -10.58 -14.13 -24.99
N ASP A 39 -10.20 -12.91 -25.33
CA ASP A 39 -9.87 -11.88 -24.36
C ASP A 39 -11.04 -11.57 -23.40
N GLU A 40 -12.26 -11.68 -23.86
CA GLU A 40 -13.48 -11.47 -23.07
C GLU A 40 -13.79 -12.62 -22.08
N GLU A 41 -13.16 -13.78 -22.26
CA GLU A 41 -13.35 -14.95 -21.39
C GLU A 41 -12.41 -14.94 -20.19
N PHE A 42 -11.41 -14.03 -20.16
CA PHE A 42 -10.50 -13.89 -19.03
C PHE A 42 -11.15 -13.16 -17.87
N ILE A 43 -11.09 -13.76 -16.69
CA ILE A 43 -11.50 -13.12 -15.44
C ILE A 43 -10.28 -12.40 -14.87
N ARG A 44 -10.35 -11.07 -14.83
CA ARG A 44 -9.26 -10.22 -14.33
C ARG A 44 -9.29 -10.19 -12.80
N MET A 45 -8.18 -10.63 -12.17
CA MET A 45 -8.05 -10.69 -10.72
C MET A 45 -6.64 -10.24 -10.27
N TRP A 46 -6.03 -9.27 -10.94
CA TRP A 46 -4.64 -8.91 -10.75
C TRP A 46 -4.42 -7.48 -10.24
N VAL A 47 -4.73 -6.45 -10.96
CA VAL A 47 -4.59 -5.07 -10.50
C VAL A 47 -5.70 -4.71 -9.52
N ALA A 48 -5.34 -4.14 -8.38
CA ALA A 48 -6.31 -3.78 -7.34
C ALA A 48 -6.92 -2.40 -7.59
N ASP A 49 -7.58 -2.22 -8.72
CA ASP A 49 -8.60 -1.21 -8.95
C ASP A 49 -9.98 -1.87 -9.01
N MET A 50 -11.05 -1.09 -8.85
CA MET A 50 -12.41 -1.59 -8.76
C MET A 50 -13.12 -1.49 -10.10
N GLU A 51 -14.13 -2.34 -10.31
CA GLU A 51 -15.07 -2.23 -11.43
C GLU A 51 -16.17 -1.17 -11.18
N PHE A 52 -16.25 -0.63 -9.97
CA PHE A 52 -17.26 0.37 -9.58
C PHE A 52 -16.84 1.78 -9.96
N ALA A 53 -17.84 2.60 -10.35
CA ALA A 53 -17.63 4.02 -10.54
C ALA A 53 -17.08 4.69 -9.27
N VAL A 54 -16.24 5.69 -9.46
CA VAL A 54 -15.84 6.60 -8.38
C VAL A 54 -17.07 7.33 -7.86
N ALA A 55 -17.13 7.56 -6.54
CA ALA A 55 -18.26 8.25 -5.91
C ALA A 55 -18.57 9.59 -6.61
N PRO A 56 -19.86 9.90 -6.89
CA PRO A 56 -20.24 11.11 -7.61
C PRO A 56 -19.72 12.39 -6.96
N GLU A 57 -19.63 12.43 -5.64
CA GLU A 57 -19.12 13.58 -4.88
C GLU A 57 -17.63 13.83 -5.17
N ILE A 58 -16.84 12.78 -5.34
CA ILE A 58 -15.42 12.88 -5.69
C ILE A 58 -15.29 13.36 -7.14
N LEU A 59 -16.06 12.78 -8.06
CA LEU A 59 -16.07 13.21 -9.47
C LEU A 59 -16.47 14.66 -9.59
N GLN A 60 -17.49 15.11 -8.83
CA GLN A 60 -17.92 16.50 -8.83
C GLN A 60 -16.80 17.44 -8.34
N ALA A 61 -16.11 17.09 -7.27
CA ALA A 61 -14.99 17.90 -6.77
C ALA A 61 -13.84 18.03 -7.79
N ILE A 62 -13.57 16.97 -8.55
CA ILE A 62 -12.59 17.00 -9.65
C ILE A 62 -13.08 17.89 -10.77
N THR A 63 -14.34 17.76 -11.18
CA THR A 63 -14.97 18.57 -12.24
C THR A 63 -14.95 20.04 -11.86
N ASP A 64 -15.35 20.39 -10.65
CA ASP A 64 -15.32 21.77 -10.14
C ASP A 64 -13.92 22.39 -10.21
N ARG A 65 -12.88 21.57 -10.01
CA ARG A 65 -11.49 22.02 -10.14
C ARG A 65 -11.10 22.22 -11.59
N VAL A 66 -11.49 21.33 -12.48
CA VAL A 66 -11.23 21.42 -13.93
C VAL A 66 -11.94 22.62 -14.53
N ASP A 67 -13.18 22.91 -14.12
CA ASP A 67 -13.99 24.01 -14.61
C ASP A 67 -13.40 25.40 -14.30
N ARG A 68 -12.51 25.47 -13.32
CA ARG A 68 -11.71 26.71 -13.05
C ARG A 68 -10.63 26.95 -14.11
N ARG A 69 -10.31 25.99 -14.94
CA ARG A 69 -9.39 26.04 -16.09
C ARG A 69 -7.94 26.43 -15.75
N ILE A 70 -7.57 26.44 -14.47
CA ILE A 70 -6.20 26.70 -14.00
C ILE A 70 -5.83 25.58 -13.03
N LEU A 71 -4.84 24.76 -13.42
CA LEU A 71 -4.28 23.66 -12.67
C LEU A 71 -2.85 24.01 -12.19
N GLY A 72 -2.74 25.20 -11.57
CA GLY A 72 -1.47 25.68 -11.01
C GLY A 72 -1.13 25.02 -9.68
N TYR A 73 -0.05 25.53 -9.06
CA TYR A 73 0.39 25.02 -7.75
C TYR A 73 -0.69 25.11 -6.69
N THR A 74 -0.75 24.10 -5.84
CA THR A 74 -1.74 23.97 -4.77
C THR A 74 -1.05 23.93 -3.41
N LEU A 75 -1.68 24.51 -2.39
CA LEU A 75 -1.24 24.39 -0.99
C LEU A 75 -1.67 23.00 -0.48
N VAL A 76 -0.77 22.03 -0.57
CA VAL A 76 -1.06 20.62 -0.22
C VAL A 76 -1.26 20.45 1.28
N TYR A 77 -0.48 21.16 2.09
CA TYR A 77 -0.50 21.04 3.55
C TYR A 77 -1.45 22.06 4.22
N ASP A 78 -2.59 22.34 3.60
CA ASP A 78 -3.58 23.19 4.24
C ASP A 78 -4.21 22.50 5.46
N LYS A 79 -4.93 23.32 6.24
CA LYS A 79 -5.58 22.83 7.46
C LYS A 79 -6.68 21.82 7.14
N GLY A 80 -7.46 22.05 6.10
CA GLY A 80 -8.59 21.19 5.71
C GLY A 80 -8.14 19.80 5.30
N TYR A 81 -7.04 19.70 4.57
CA TYR A 81 -6.47 18.42 4.16
C TYR A 81 -6.04 17.56 5.37
N TYR A 82 -5.24 18.13 6.27
CA TYR A 82 -4.82 17.43 7.49
C TYR A 82 -6.00 17.01 8.35
N GLU A 83 -6.95 17.92 8.59
CA GLU A 83 -8.13 17.63 9.41
C GLU A 83 -8.99 16.51 8.82
N ALA A 84 -9.16 16.46 7.49
CA ALA A 84 -9.90 15.41 6.82
C ALA A 84 -9.24 14.04 7.01
N LEU A 85 -7.92 13.95 6.76
CA LEU A 85 -7.18 12.70 6.92
C LEU A 85 -7.13 12.27 8.39
N ARG A 86 -6.86 13.19 9.32
CA ARG A 86 -6.85 12.91 10.76
C ARG A 86 -8.21 12.39 11.23
N ALA A 87 -9.30 13.07 10.86
CA ALA A 87 -10.65 12.65 11.22
C ALA A 87 -11.02 11.28 10.65
N TRP A 88 -10.56 10.97 9.43
CA TRP A 88 -10.70 9.65 8.83
C TRP A 88 -10.02 8.58 9.66
N CYS A 89 -8.74 8.75 9.98
CA CYS A 89 -7.96 7.81 10.78
C CYS A 89 -8.52 7.65 12.20
N GLU A 90 -8.92 8.76 12.84
CA GLU A 90 -9.48 8.73 14.18
C GLU A 90 -10.82 7.98 14.24
N SER A 91 -11.72 8.25 13.28
CA SER A 91 -13.05 7.61 13.25
C SER A 91 -13.00 6.13 12.89
N ARG A 92 -12.06 5.72 12.02
CA ARG A 92 -12.00 4.34 11.51
C ARG A 92 -11.08 3.44 12.33
N TYR A 93 -9.98 3.97 12.83
CA TYR A 93 -8.92 3.17 13.45
C TYR A 93 -8.66 3.56 14.91
N GLY A 94 -9.27 4.66 15.40
CA GLY A 94 -8.96 5.21 16.72
C GLY A 94 -7.51 5.63 16.84
N TRP A 95 -6.95 6.18 15.74
CA TRP A 95 -5.57 6.63 15.62
C TRP A 95 -5.53 8.05 15.08
N SER A 96 -4.63 8.87 15.64
CA SER A 96 -4.35 10.21 15.15
C SER A 96 -2.85 10.51 15.25
N PHE A 97 -2.41 11.50 14.52
CA PHE A 97 -1.00 11.94 14.45
C PHE A 97 -0.94 13.47 14.35
N PRO A 98 0.14 14.11 14.79
CA PRO A 98 0.30 15.56 14.68
C PRO A 98 0.53 15.98 13.23
N LYS A 99 0.15 17.22 12.90
CA LYS A 99 0.23 17.75 11.53
C LYS A 99 1.66 17.73 10.96
N GLU A 100 2.63 17.93 11.81
CA GLU A 100 4.05 17.99 11.46
C GLU A 100 4.61 16.64 10.98
N GLN A 101 3.90 15.55 11.28
CA GLN A 101 4.24 14.20 10.80
C GLN A 101 3.60 13.87 9.46
N LEU A 102 2.69 14.72 8.95
CA LEU A 102 2.07 14.48 7.65
C LEU A 102 3.02 14.90 6.53
N THR A 103 3.29 13.96 5.64
CA THR A 103 4.00 14.23 4.39
C THR A 103 3.21 13.71 3.20
N PHE A 104 3.61 14.12 2.01
CA PHE A 104 2.93 13.80 0.76
C PHE A 104 3.89 13.05 -0.18
N SER A 105 3.35 12.05 -0.88
CA SER A 105 4.05 11.35 -1.96
C SER A 105 3.13 11.18 -3.17
N PRO A 106 3.65 11.17 -4.40
CA PRO A 106 2.87 10.91 -5.62
C PRO A 106 2.47 9.43 -5.77
N GLY A 107 2.39 8.69 -4.69
CA GLY A 107 2.01 7.29 -4.61
C GLY A 107 2.85 6.53 -3.58
N VAL A 108 2.33 5.41 -3.07
CA VAL A 108 3.07 4.57 -2.11
C VAL A 108 4.31 3.94 -2.76
N ILE A 109 4.21 3.49 -4.02
CA ILE A 109 5.37 2.92 -4.73
C ILE A 109 6.53 3.91 -4.81
N PRO A 110 6.38 5.16 -5.30
CA PRO A 110 7.45 6.15 -5.24
C PRO A 110 8.02 6.38 -3.84
N ALA A 111 7.16 6.38 -2.80
CA ALA A 111 7.63 6.49 -1.42
C ALA A 111 8.53 5.31 -1.03
N LEU A 112 8.16 4.06 -1.38
CA LEU A 112 8.99 2.87 -1.09
C LEU A 112 10.39 2.98 -1.72
N TYR A 113 10.47 3.44 -2.97
CA TYR A 113 11.75 3.62 -3.66
C TYR A 113 12.62 4.68 -2.97
N GLN A 114 12.02 5.85 -2.67
CA GLN A 114 12.73 6.95 -2.04
C GLN A 114 13.20 6.59 -0.61
N LEU A 115 12.33 5.97 0.18
CA LEU A 115 12.67 5.56 1.54
C LEU A 115 13.76 4.48 1.58
N THR A 116 13.77 3.58 0.60
CA THR A 116 14.87 2.61 0.46
C THR A 116 16.18 3.32 0.13
N GLU A 117 16.14 4.29 -0.78
CA GLU A 117 17.32 5.10 -1.14
C GLU A 117 17.85 5.89 0.04
N ASP A 118 16.99 6.57 0.79
CA ASP A 118 17.41 7.50 1.84
C ASP A 118 17.78 6.80 3.16
N LEU A 119 17.06 5.73 3.53
CA LEU A 119 17.21 5.12 4.85
C LEU A 119 18.15 3.90 4.87
N VAL A 120 18.32 3.22 3.75
CA VAL A 120 19.04 1.93 3.70
C VAL A 120 20.35 2.02 2.92
N LYS A 121 20.27 2.54 1.70
CA LYS A 121 21.41 2.61 0.78
C LYS A 121 22.63 3.32 1.34
N PRO A 122 22.52 4.50 2.03
CA PRO A 122 23.69 5.19 2.60
C PRO A 122 24.39 4.41 3.70
N LEU A 123 23.69 3.44 4.30
CA LEU A 123 24.20 2.60 5.38
C LEU A 123 24.75 1.26 4.88
N ASN A 124 24.78 1.02 3.57
CA ASN A 124 25.00 -0.29 2.95
C ASN A 124 24.16 -1.39 3.63
N GLY A 125 22.94 -1.03 3.99
CA GLY A 125 22.05 -1.89 4.75
C GLY A 125 21.22 -2.81 3.87
N LYS A 126 20.39 -3.63 4.55
CA LYS A 126 19.44 -4.56 3.95
C LYS A 126 18.02 -4.19 4.37
N VAL A 127 17.05 -4.61 3.56
CA VAL A 127 15.63 -4.52 3.86
C VAL A 127 15.10 -5.88 4.26
N LEU A 128 14.31 -5.96 5.32
CA LEU A 128 13.58 -7.17 5.73
C LEU A 128 12.12 -7.06 5.27
N THR A 129 11.56 -8.15 4.78
CA THR A 129 10.11 -8.30 4.58
C THR A 129 9.65 -9.74 4.79
N MET A 130 8.36 -9.94 5.02
CA MET A 130 7.75 -11.28 5.08
C MET A 130 7.25 -11.70 3.71
N THR A 131 7.45 -12.97 3.34
CA THR A 131 6.98 -13.50 2.05
C THR A 131 5.88 -14.55 2.23
N PRO A 132 4.94 -14.69 1.21
CA PRO A 132 4.90 -13.92 -0.05
C PRO A 132 4.70 -12.43 0.20
N ALA A 133 5.28 -11.56 -0.62
CA ALA A 133 5.25 -10.12 -0.43
C ALA A 133 4.72 -9.39 -1.67
N TYR A 134 4.36 -8.13 -1.49
CA TYR A 134 4.07 -7.24 -2.61
C TYR A 134 5.33 -7.04 -3.46
N GLY A 135 5.23 -7.32 -4.77
CA GLY A 135 6.39 -7.35 -5.68
C GLY A 135 7.20 -6.06 -5.70
N PHE A 136 6.57 -4.90 -5.48
CA PHE A 136 7.28 -3.62 -5.45
C PHE A 136 8.19 -3.42 -4.24
N PHE A 137 8.10 -4.24 -3.20
CA PHE A 137 9.12 -4.26 -2.14
C PHE A 137 10.45 -4.79 -2.68
N LEU A 138 10.40 -5.86 -3.49
CA LEU A 138 11.58 -6.37 -4.19
C LEU A 138 12.11 -5.35 -5.21
N HIS A 139 11.24 -4.80 -6.06
CA HIS A 139 11.66 -3.84 -7.08
C HIS A 139 12.27 -2.57 -6.49
N ALA A 140 11.80 -2.07 -5.35
CA ALA A 140 12.41 -0.94 -4.67
C ALA A 140 13.84 -1.25 -4.20
N CYS A 141 14.07 -2.48 -3.73
CA CYS A 141 15.40 -2.94 -3.33
C CYS A 141 16.32 -3.12 -4.56
N GLU A 142 15.86 -3.81 -5.60
CA GLU A 142 16.61 -4.04 -6.83
C GLU A 142 17.03 -2.73 -7.49
N TYR A 143 16.11 -1.78 -7.64
CA TYR A 143 16.39 -0.46 -8.22
C TYR A 143 17.49 0.30 -7.46
N ASN A 144 17.49 0.19 -6.14
CA ASN A 144 18.46 0.86 -5.28
C ASN A 144 19.75 0.06 -5.08
N GLY A 145 19.85 -1.17 -5.58
CA GLY A 145 20.98 -2.06 -5.35
C GLY A 145 21.11 -2.49 -3.88
N VAL A 146 19.98 -2.62 -3.18
CA VAL A 146 19.88 -3.02 -1.77
C VAL A 146 19.44 -4.48 -1.68
N GLU A 147 20.04 -5.24 -0.77
CA GLU A 147 19.65 -6.63 -0.53
C GLU A 147 18.29 -6.71 0.19
N LEU A 148 17.40 -7.56 -0.32
CA LEU A 148 16.15 -7.91 0.32
C LEU A 148 16.30 -9.24 1.08
N VAL A 149 16.21 -9.18 2.40
CA VAL A 149 16.14 -10.33 3.30
C VAL A 149 14.68 -10.73 3.47
N THR A 150 14.34 -11.98 3.31
CA THR A 150 12.95 -12.45 3.39
C THR A 150 12.74 -13.39 4.57
N SER A 151 11.63 -13.20 5.29
CA SER A 151 11.14 -14.12 6.32
C SER A 151 9.85 -14.77 5.82
N PRO A 152 9.88 -16.05 5.41
CA PRO A 152 8.70 -16.72 4.89
C PRO A 152 7.63 -16.88 5.96
N LEU A 153 6.39 -16.52 5.63
CA LEU A 153 5.23 -16.86 6.46
C LEU A 153 5.00 -18.38 6.40
N ARG A 154 4.61 -18.95 7.53
CA ARG A 154 4.15 -20.34 7.60
C ARG A 154 2.73 -20.42 7.06
N GLU A 155 2.49 -21.32 6.11
CA GLU A 155 1.17 -21.58 5.55
C GLU A 155 0.64 -22.91 6.07
N GLU A 156 -0.56 -22.88 6.68
CA GLU A 156 -1.25 -24.07 7.15
C GLU A 156 -2.75 -23.95 6.82
N GLY A 157 -3.22 -24.79 5.90
CA GLY A 157 -4.63 -24.85 5.50
C GLY A 157 -5.19 -23.52 4.97
N GLY A 158 -4.41 -22.79 4.19
CA GLY A 158 -4.76 -21.49 3.62
C GLY A 158 -4.64 -20.33 4.62
N ARG A 159 -4.08 -20.56 5.79
CA ARG A 159 -3.80 -19.51 6.79
C ARG A 159 -2.31 -19.26 6.87
N PHE A 160 -1.95 -17.99 6.87
CA PHE A 160 -0.56 -17.56 6.98
C PHE A 160 -0.29 -17.05 8.40
N SER A 161 0.83 -17.39 8.97
CA SER A 161 1.31 -16.93 10.29
C SER A 161 2.78 -16.55 10.23
N VAL A 162 3.22 -15.70 11.14
CA VAL A 162 4.64 -15.31 11.23
C VAL A 162 5.45 -16.45 11.84
N ASP A 163 6.58 -16.77 11.23
CA ASP A 163 7.64 -17.53 11.87
C ASP A 163 8.46 -16.57 12.74
N TRP A 164 8.10 -16.48 14.01
CA TRP A 164 8.70 -15.51 14.93
C TRP A 164 10.18 -15.73 15.17
N GLU A 165 10.63 -16.96 15.18
CA GLU A 165 12.05 -17.31 15.37
C GLU A 165 12.87 -16.87 14.14
N ASP A 166 12.38 -17.17 12.94
CA ASP A 166 13.03 -16.76 11.69
C ASP A 166 13.00 -15.24 11.53
N PHE A 167 11.85 -14.61 11.80
CA PHE A 167 11.68 -13.17 11.72
C PHE A 167 12.64 -12.42 12.66
N GLU A 168 12.69 -12.82 13.93
CA GLU A 168 13.57 -12.19 14.92
C GLU A 168 15.05 -12.44 14.60
N THR A 169 15.42 -13.65 14.15
CA THR A 169 16.79 -13.96 13.74
C THR A 169 17.25 -13.02 12.61
N LYS A 170 16.39 -12.78 11.63
CA LYS A 170 16.69 -11.88 10.51
C LYS A 170 16.69 -10.41 10.91
N ALA A 171 15.77 -10.02 11.78
CA ALA A 171 15.74 -8.67 12.34
C ALA A 171 16.99 -8.36 13.20
N ALA A 172 17.62 -9.37 13.77
CA ALA A 172 18.84 -9.24 14.57
C ALA A 172 20.11 -9.08 13.72
N ASP A 173 20.06 -9.33 12.41
CA ASP A 173 21.20 -9.05 11.51
C ASP A 173 21.54 -7.56 11.58
N PRO A 174 22.76 -7.17 11.99
CA PRO A 174 23.14 -5.77 12.13
C PRO A 174 23.10 -4.99 10.81
N ASP A 175 23.08 -5.67 9.67
CA ASP A 175 22.96 -5.04 8.37
C ASP A 175 21.51 -4.75 7.98
N VAL A 176 20.51 -5.40 8.58
CA VAL A 176 19.10 -5.08 8.37
C VAL A 176 18.79 -3.72 9.01
N LYS A 177 18.33 -2.78 8.23
CA LYS A 177 18.04 -1.40 8.64
C LYS A 177 16.57 -1.04 8.58
N LEU A 178 15.82 -1.68 7.69
CA LEU A 178 14.43 -1.36 7.39
C LEU A 178 13.60 -2.63 7.33
N LEU A 179 12.43 -2.60 7.99
CA LEU A 179 11.33 -3.55 7.76
C LEU A 179 10.31 -2.89 6.81
N MET A 180 10.02 -3.54 5.68
CA MET A 180 8.84 -3.25 4.87
C MET A 180 7.71 -4.18 5.28
N LEU A 181 6.69 -3.61 5.91
CA LEU A 181 5.50 -4.30 6.39
C LEU A 181 4.30 -3.93 5.51
N CYS A 182 3.56 -4.92 5.03
CA CYS A 182 2.27 -4.71 4.38
C CYS A 182 1.14 -5.01 5.39
N ASN A 183 0.31 -4.00 5.68
CA ASN A 183 -0.73 -4.07 6.73
C ASN A 183 -2.02 -3.34 6.31
N PRO A 184 -3.09 -4.01 5.89
CA PRO A 184 -3.27 -5.45 5.69
C PRO A 184 -2.34 -6.06 4.64
N HIS A 185 -2.15 -7.38 4.73
CA HIS A 185 -1.09 -8.05 3.99
C HIS A 185 -1.50 -8.44 2.57
N ASN A 186 -0.79 -7.91 1.59
CA ASN A 186 -0.85 -8.31 0.20
C ASN A 186 0.38 -9.22 -0.14
N PRO A 187 0.21 -10.43 -0.69
CA PRO A 187 -0.97 -10.93 -1.39
C PRO A 187 -1.89 -11.85 -0.57
N THR A 188 -1.58 -12.19 0.67
CA THR A 188 -2.33 -13.22 1.42
C THR A 188 -3.73 -12.78 1.86
N GLY A 189 -4.02 -11.47 1.82
CA GLY A 189 -5.29 -10.90 2.26
C GLY A 189 -5.54 -11.02 3.77
N ARG A 190 -4.50 -11.33 4.57
CA ARG A 190 -4.64 -11.39 6.02
C ARG A 190 -4.60 -10.00 6.64
N ILE A 191 -5.32 -9.86 7.73
CA ILE A 191 -5.29 -8.71 8.62
C ILE A 191 -4.50 -9.13 9.87
N TRP A 192 -3.46 -8.39 10.21
CA TRP A 192 -2.67 -8.63 11.40
C TRP A 192 -3.49 -8.33 12.66
N THR A 193 -3.41 -9.21 13.64
CA THR A 193 -3.99 -8.93 14.96
C THR A 193 -3.16 -7.88 15.69
N GLU A 194 -3.77 -7.18 16.64
CA GLU A 194 -3.04 -6.21 17.46
C GLU A 194 -1.90 -6.89 18.25
N ASP A 195 -2.10 -8.12 18.73
CA ASP A 195 -1.08 -8.88 19.43
C ASP A 195 0.12 -9.23 18.54
N GLU A 196 -0.13 -9.60 17.29
CA GLU A 196 0.96 -9.83 16.31
C GLU A 196 1.72 -8.54 16.00
N LEU A 197 1.02 -7.42 15.80
CA LEU A 197 1.66 -6.12 15.59
C LEU A 197 2.47 -5.68 16.81
N ARG A 198 1.99 -5.90 18.02
CA ARG A 198 2.74 -5.62 19.26
C ARG A 198 3.98 -6.51 19.40
N HIS A 199 3.89 -7.77 18.99
CA HIS A 199 5.05 -8.65 18.99
C HIS A 199 6.09 -8.19 17.96
N MET A 200 5.67 -7.83 16.75
CA MET A 200 6.55 -7.21 15.75
C MET A 200 7.19 -5.93 16.29
N ALA A 201 6.39 -5.06 16.92
CA ALA A 201 6.87 -3.81 17.51
C ALA A 201 8.00 -4.04 18.53
N ALA A 202 7.84 -5.02 19.42
CA ALA A 202 8.87 -5.36 20.40
C ALA A 202 10.19 -5.78 19.74
N ILE A 203 10.14 -6.56 18.66
CA ILE A 203 11.33 -6.95 17.89
C ILE A 203 11.95 -5.74 17.18
N ILE A 204 11.11 -4.93 16.53
CA ILE A 204 11.52 -3.72 15.83
C ILE A 204 12.26 -2.75 16.77
N GLU A 205 11.70 -2.48 17.95
CA GLU A 205 12.27 -1.61 18.96
C GLU A 205 13.59 -2.17 19.50
N LYS A 206 13.63 -3.48 19.76
CA LYS A 206 14.83 -4.16 20.26
C LYS A 206 16.02 -4.00 19.33
N TYR A 207 15.81 -4.10 18.03
CA TYR A 207 16.87 -4.00 17.02
C TYR A 207 16.95 -2.62 16.34
N ARG A 208 16.11 -1.66 16.76
CA ARG A 208 16.11 -0.28 16.27
C ARG A 208 15.95 -0.15 14.76
N LEU A 209 15.10 -0.98 14.17
CA LEU A 209 14.82 -0.95 12.73
C LEU A 209 13.99 0.27 12.33
N TRP A 210 14.24 0.82 11.16
CA TRP A 210 13.21 1.61 10.48
C TRP A 210 12.05 0.70 10.09
N VAL A 211 10.84 1.27 10.05
CA VAL A 211 9.64 0.57 9.56
C VAL A 211 8.95 1.43 8.54
N VAL A 212 8.69 0.86 7.38
CA VAL A 212 7.71 1.38 6.42
C VAL A 212 6.52 0.44 6.47
N SER A 213 5.42 0.90 7.06
CA SER A 213 4.16 0.19 7.09
C SER A 213 3.30 0.64 5.91
N ASP A 214 3.22 -0.21 4.89
CA ASP A 214 2.32 0.01 3.75
C ASP A 214 0.91 -0.38 4.15
N GLU A 215 0.08 0.64 4.43
CA GLU A 215 -1.29 0.50 4.89
C GLU A 215 -2.32 0.93 3.83
N ILE A 216 -1.93 0.88 2.56
CA ILE A 216 -2.78 1.32 1.44
C ILE A 216 -4.13 0.59 1.35
N HIS A 217 -4.22 -0.63 1.90
CA HIS A 217 -5.42 -1.47 1.91
C HIS A 217 -6.25 -1.36 3.19
N CYS A 218 -5.93 -0.46 4.11
CA CYS A 218 -6.48 -0.36 5.46
C CYS A 218 -8.01 -0.25 5.55
N ASP A 219 -8.65 0.32 4.54
CA ASP A 219 -10.12 0.48 4.49
C ASP A 219 -10.86 -0.72 3.90
N LEU A 220 -10.16 -1.61 3.19
CA LEU A 220 -10.74 -2.76 2.47
C LEU A 220 -10.72 -4.00 3.36
N ILE A 221 -11.49 -3.95 4.43
CA ILE A 221 -11.51 -4.95 5.51
C ILE A 221 -12.81 -5.75 5.44
N ARG A 222 -12.71 -7.08 5.61
CA ARG A 222 -13.89 -7.94 5.69
C ARG A 222 -14.76 -7.59 6.90
N ALA A 223 -16.08 -7.69 6.73
CA ALA A 223 -17.04 -7.41 7.79
C ALA A 223 -16.68 -8.15 9.10
N GLY A 224 -16.76 -7.45 10.21
CA GLY A 224 -16.44 -7.99 11.53
C GLY A 224 -14.96 -7.99 11.91
N LEU A 225 -14.07 -7.57 11.01
CA LEU A 225 -12.64 -7.38 11.30
C LEU A 225 -12.31 -5.89 11.37
N HIS A 226 -11.19 -5.57 11.99
CA HIS A 226 -10.71 -4.19 12.16
C HIS A 226 -9.24 -4.11 11.76
N HIS A 227 -8.88 -3.02 11.10
CA HIS A 227 -7.50 -2.66 10.86
C HIS A 227 -6.91 -1.95 12.08
N THR A 228 -5.70 -2.31 12.46
CA THR A 228 -4.92 -1.60 13.48
C THR A 228 -3.70 -1.00 12.80
N PRO A 229 -3.59 0.34 12.70
CA PRO A 229 -2.40 0.98 12.16
C PRO A 229 -1.17 0.71 13.02
N MET A 230 -0.01 0.56 12.38
CA MET A 230 1.25 0.39 13.10
C MET A 230 1.58 1.61 13.97
N GLY A 231 1.20 2.82 13.51
CA GLY A 231 1.32 4.06 14.29
C GLY A 231 0.49 4.10 15.58
N LYS A 232 -0.58 3.32 15.67
CA LYS A 232 -1.33 3.14 16.92
C LYS A 232 -0.62 2.22 17.90
N VAL A 233 0.11 1.23 17.38
CA VAL A 233 0.86 0.25 18.19
C VAL A 233 2.17 0.83 18.70
N MET A 234 2.80 1.71 17.91
CA MET A 234 4.11 2.32 18.18
C MET A 234 4.01 3.86 18.14
N PRO A 235 3.21 4.51 19.02
CA PRO A 235 2.88 5.94 18.88
C PRO A 235 4.10 6.86 19.05
N ASP A 236 5.09 6.45 19.79
CA ASP A 236 6.28 7.24 20.13
C ASP A 236 7.55 6.77 19.41
N TYR A 237 7.42 5.84 18.45
CA TYR A 237 8.58 5.30 17.76
C TYR A 237 9.04 6.23 16.63
N ASP A 238 10.25 6.75 16.77
CA ASP A 238 10.83 7.77 15.90
C ASP A 238 11.29 7.28 14.51
N ARG A 239 11.15 5.97 14.23
CA ARG A 239 11.57 5.34 12.96
C ARG A 239 10.43 4.60 12.25
N LEU A 240 9.20 5.02 12.50
CA LEU A 240 8.03 4.48 11.82
C LEU A 240 7.52 5.47 10.76
N ILE A 241 7.29 4.95 9.57
CA ILE A 241 6.63 5.64 8.47
C ILE A 241 5.43 4.82 8.04
N THR A 242 4.23 5.39 8.16
CA THR A 242 2.97 4.76 7.75
C THR A 242 2.57 5.32 6.39
N CYS A 243 2.46 4.48 5.37
CA CYS A 243 2.05 4.86 4.03
C CYS A 243 0.56 4.57 3.82
N MET A 244 -0.22 5.59 3.53
CA MET A 244 -1.66 5.50 3.28
C MET A 244 -2.04 6.21 1.98
N SER A 245 -3.15 5.80 1.38
CA SER A 245 -3.67 6.47 0.18
C SER A 245 -5.17 6.26 0.03
N ALA A 246 -5.85 7.28 -0.48
CA ALA A 246 -7.23 7.20 -0.94
C ALA A 246 -7.41 6.33 -2.20
N SER A 247 -6.32 5.95 -2.86
CA SER A 247 -6.34 5.32 -4.19
C SER A 247 -7.05 3.97 -4.24
N LYS A 248 -6.89 3.14 -3.21
CA LYS A 248 -7.56 1.83 -3.15
C LYS A 248 -8.99 1.96 -2.60
N THR A 249 -9.16 2.76 -1.56
CA THR A 249 -10.46 2.96 -0.90
C THR A 249 -11.50 3.57 -1.84
N PHE A 250 -11.11 4.52 -2.68
CA PHE A 250 -12.01 5.27 -3.54
C PHE A 250 -11.78 5.07 -5.04
N ASN A 251 -10.99 4.07 -5.42
CA ASN A 251 -10.68 3.78 -6.83
C ASN A 251 -10.01 4.95 -7.57
N LEU A 252 -9.01 5.58 -6.95
CA LEU A 252 -8.36 6.81 -7.43
C LEU A 252 -6.88 6.62 -7.78
N ALA A 253 -6.44 5.40 -8.09
CA ALA A 253 -5.02 5.11 -8.31
C ALA A 253 -4.38 6.00 -9.39
N GLY A 254 -5.13 6.36 -10.43
CA GLY A 254 -4.68 7.24 -11.51
C GLY A 254 -4.38 8.69 -11.09
N LEU A 255 -4.82 9.12 -9.89
CA LEU A 255 -4.54 10.48 -9.39
C LEU A 255 -3.18 10.60 -8.68
N MET A 256 -2.47 9.48 -8.49
CA MET A 256 -1.10 9.45 -7.98
C MET A 256 -0.92 10.27 -6.69
N HIS A 257 -1.64 9.91 -5.65
CA HIS A 257 -1.65 10.60 -4.36
C HIS A 257 -1.49 9.61 -3.19
N SER A 258 -0.59 9.93 -2.23
CA SER A 258 -0.46 9.21 -0.95
C SER A 258 0.16 10.08 0.13
N ASN A 259 0.10 9.61 1.35
CA ASN A 259 0.64 10.24 2.55
C ASN A 259 1.60 9.30 3.25
#